data_5e5bb5ee69751edd242b08238761f20e
#
_entry.id   5e5bb5ee69751edd242b08238761f20e
#
_cell.length_a   1.000
_cell.length_b   1.000
_cell.length_c   1.000
_cell.angle_alpha   90.00
_cell.angle_beta   90.00
_cell.angle_gamma   90.00
#
_symmetry.space_group_name_H-M   'P 1'
#
loop_
_entity.id
_entity.type
_entity.pdbx_description
1 polymer ?
#
loop_
_entity_poly.entity_id
_entity_poly.type
_entity_poly.pdbx_seq_one_letter_code
_entity_poly.pdbx_strand_id
1 'polypeptide(L)'
;DYLHLTGREQTHIDFIESYCKMIGIFRTDDDQDPKFSKSLELDLNTITPAISGPLNPEERVTLEEAEERAIEFQEAHISNRSKTAEIKSSKFEYNGQETTLTDGNIVIAAITSCTNTSNPSVLIGAGLLAKKAIEKGLMTQPHIKTSFAPGSLVVTKYMKNLGLDQYLDMLGFHTVGYGCTTCIGNSGPLPIEIDQVIRDDDLYVTSILSGNRNFAGRVHQLTRGNFLASPMLVVAYALAGRTDINITNHVFGIDQDEKEIHLKDIWPSQKEILDAINSGLNPEMY
;
A
#
# COMPACT_ATOMS: atom_id res chain seq x y z
N ASP A 1 -24.31 11.51 10.21
CA ASP A 1 -23.93 10.15 9.75
C ASP A 1 -22.63 9.67 10.38
N TYR A 2 -21.50 10.39 10.21
CA TYR A 2 -20.20 9.98 10.72
C TYR A 2 -20.19 9.75 12.25
N LEU A 3 -20.75 10.66 13.03
CA LEU A 3 -20.80 10.54 14.49
C LEU A 3 -21.64 9.33 14.94
N HIS A 4 -22.71 9.04 14.22
CA HIS A 4 -23.52 7.83 14.42
C HIS A 4 -22.73 6.56 14.14
N LEU A 5 -22.09 6.51 12.96
CA LEU A 5 -21.27 5.36 12.56
C LEU A 5 -20.13 5.08 13.55
N THR A 6 -19.59 6.14 14.16
CA THR A 6 -18.48 6.05 15.12
C THR A 6 -18.97 5.92 16.58
N GLY A 7 -20.22 5.50 16.81
CA GLY A 7 -20.74 5.09 18.10
C GLY A 7 -21.07 6.22 19.08
N ARG A 8 -21.32 7.46 18.59
CA ARG A 8 -21.74 8.55 19.47
C ARG A 8 -23.22 8.45 19.75
N GLU A 9 -23.59 8.65 21.03
CA GLU A 9 -24.97 8.67 21.47
C GLU A 9 -25.74 9.82 20.81
N GLN A 10 -27.02 9.59 20.47
CA GLN A 10 -27.86 10.61 19.81
C GLN A 10 -27.93 11.91 20.60
N THR A 11 -28.06 11.83 21.92
CA THR A 11 -28.07 13.01 22.81
C THR A 11 -26.79 13.86 22.71
N HIS A 12 -25.65 13.21 22.50
CA HIS A 12 -24.39 13.92 22.29
C HIS A 12 -24.31 14.57 20.90
N ILE A 13 -24.85 13.91 19.89
CA ILE A 13 -24.94 14.45 18.52
C ILE A 13 -25.85 15.69 18.50
N ASP A 14 -27.02 15.62 19.14
CA ASP A 14 -27.95 16.73 19.26
C ASP A 14 -27.35 17.92 20.02
N PHE A 15 -26.56 17.61 21.06
CA PHE A 15 -25.81 18.64 21.79
C PHE A 15 -24.76 19.33 20.89
N ILE A 16 -23.97 18.57 20.14
CA ILE A 16 -22.96 19.11 19.19
C ILE A 16 -23.64 20.03 18.17
N GLU A 17 -24.73 19.58 17.57
CA GLU A 17 -25.48 20.36 16.58
C GLU A 17 -26.00 21.66 17.18
N SER A 18 -26.63 21.59 18.34
CA SER A 18 -27.17 22.76 19.05
C SER A 18 -26.07 23.74 19.43
N TYR A 19 -24.94 23.24 19.92
CA TYR A 19 -23.78 24.05 20.25
C TYR A 19 -23.19 24.75 19.02
N CYS A 20 -22.97 24.02 17.93
CA CYS A 20 -22.43 24.58 16.69
C CYS A 20 -23.35 25.65 16.10
N LYS A 21 -24.69 25.46 16.17
CA LYS A 21 -25.67 26.46 15.77
C LYS A 21 -25.59 27.72 16.65
N MET A 22 -25.48 27.54 17.96
CA MET A 22 -25.42 28.66 18.92
C MET A 22 -24.19 29.53 18.71
N ILE A 23 -23.01 28.93 18.42
CA ILE A 23 -21.77 29.68 18.20
C ILE A 23 -21.54 30.10 16.72
N GLY A 24 -22.49 29.80 15.83
CA GLY A 24 -22.47 30.24 14.42
C GLY A 24 -21.45 29.54 13.51
N ILE A 25 -21.02 28.29 13.86
CA ILE A 25 -20.13 27.49 13.01
C ILE A 25 -20.82 26.31 12.33
N PHE A 26 -22.11 26.13 12.59
CA PHE A 26 -22.89 25.11 11.90
C PHE A 26 -23.18 25.56 10.48
N ARG A 27 -22.68 24.80 9.51
CA ARG A 27 -22.86 25.11 8.08
C ARG A 27 -23.98 24.23 7.50
N THR A 28 -24.78 24.84 6.64
CA THR A 28 -25.76 24.16 5.81
C THR A 28 -25.43 24.34 4.33
N ASP A 29 -26.04 23.56 3.45
CA ASP A 29 -25.82 23.65 2.00
C ASP A 29 -26.28 24.99 1.39
N ASP A 30 -27.18 25.69 2.11
CA ASP A 30 -27.71 27.00 1.69
C ASP A 30 -26.84 28.18 2.16
N ASP A 31 -25.81 27.95 2.97
CA ASP A 31 -24.95 29.00 3.48
C ASP A 31 -24.04 29.55 2.36
N GLN A 32 -23.85 30.88 2.37
CA GLN A 32 -22.92 31.52 1.45
C GLN A 32 -21.49 31.11 1.76
N ASP A 33 -20.71 30.88 0.70
CA ASP A 33 -19.28 30.60 0.85
C ASP A 33 -18.54 31.76 1.51
N PRO A 34 -17.59 31.48 2.43
CA PRO A 34 -16.72 32.50 2.99
C PRO A 34 -15.90 33.20 1.91
N LYS A 35 -15.54 34.46 2.17
CA LYS A 35 -14.59 35.18 1.31
C LYS A 35 -13.18 34.66 1.55
N PHE A 36 -12.67 33.87 0.63
CA PHE A 36 -11.32 33.31 0.69
C PHE A 36 -10.29 34.31 0.15
N SER A 37 -9.07 34.29 0.69
CA SER A 37 -7.94 35.08 0.18
C SER A 37 -7.43 34.55 -1.17
N LYS A 38 -7.58 33.25 -1.41
CA LYS A 38 -7.30 32.57 -2.69
C LYS A 38 -8.26 31.40 -2.87
N SER A 39 -8.63 31.11 -4.11
CA SER A 39 -9.40 29.94 -4.49
C SER A 39 -8.62 29.14 -5.52
N LEU A 40 -8.72 27.82 -5.43
CA LEU A 40 -8.17 26.85 -6.38
C LEU A 40 -9.32 26.00 -6.89
N GLU A 41 -9.30 25.70 -8.17
CA GLU A 41 -10.25 24.80 -8.81
C GLU A 41 -9.51 23.56 -9.32
N LEU A 42 -10.04 22.39 -9.03
CA LEU A 42 -9.51 21.10 -9.49
C LEU A 42 -10.65 20.27 -10.09
N ASP A 43 -10.51 19.95 -11.36
CA ASP A 43 -11.39 18.96 -12.00
C ASP A 43 -10.95 17.54 -11.59
N LEU A 44 -11.79 16.86 -10.82
CA LEU A 44 -11.52 15.50 -10.33
C LEU A 44 -11.39 14.47 -11.47
N ASN A 45 -11.93 14.74 -12.67
CA ASN A 45 -11.76 13.87 -13.84
C ASN A 45 -10.33 13.86 -14.37
N THR A 46 -9.50 14.83 -14.01
CA THR A 46 -8.09 14.89 -14.41
C THR A 46 -7.17 14.04 -13.52
N ILE A 47 -7.70 13.49 -12.42
CA ILE A 47 -6.91 12.67 -11.48
C ILE A 47 -6.76 11.27 -12.05
N THR A 48 -5.51 10.89 -12.31
CA THR A 48 -5.13 9.55 -12.76
C THR A 48 -4.51 8.73 -11.62
N PRO A 49 -4.65 7.39 -11.63
CA PRO A 49 -3.93 6.52 -10.69
C PRO A 49 -2.43 6.78 -10.74
N ALA A 50 -1.80 6.84 -9.57
CA ALA A 50 -0.41 7.23 -9.45
C ALA A 50 0.25 6.57 -8.23
N ILE A 51 1.59 6.52 -8.26
CA ILE A 51 2.46 6.23 -7.13
C ILE A 51 3.39 7.42 -6.91
N SER A 52 4.15 7.44 -5.82
CA SER A 52 5.19 8.45 -5.60
C SER A 52 6.53 7.79 -5.28
N GLY A 53 7.60 8.30 -5.81
CA GLY A 53 8.95 7.80 -5.61
C GLY A 53 9.83 8.00 -6.84
N PRO A 54 11.09 7.55 -6.76
CA PRO A 54 11.64 6.56 -5.81
C PRO A 54 12.29 7.13 -4.54
N LEU A 55 12.42 8.43 -4.36
CA LEU A 55 13.18 9.03 -3.26
C LEU A 55 12.36 9.91 -2.32
N ASN A 56 11.34 10.58 -2.83
CA ASN A 56 10.57 11.59 -2.10
C ASN A 56 9.06 11.44 -2.32
N PRO A 57 8.23 11.86 -1.35
CA PRO A 57 6.77 11.77 -1.46
C PRO A 57 6.17 12.65 -2.56
N GLU A 58 6.80 13.75 -2.92
CA GLU A 58 6.37 14.69 -3.96
C GLU A 58 6.65 14.21 -5.40
N GLU A 59 7.45 13.18 -5.58
CA GLU A 59 7.78 12.58 -6.88
C GLU A 59 6.61 11.74 -7.40
N ARG A 60 5.48 12.40 -7.67
CA ARG A 60 4.29 11.72 -8.21
C ARG A 60 4.50 11.33 -9.66
N VAL A 61 4.24 10.07 -9.97
CA VAL A 61 4.21 9.53 -11.34
C VAL A 61 2.91 8.76 -11.56
N THR A 62 2.37 8.82 -12.78
CA THR A 62 1.21 8.00 -13.14
C THR A 62 1.58 6.52 -13.19
N LEU A 63 0.60 5.62 -13.09
CA LEU A 63 0.89 4.18 -13.21
C LEU A 63 1.42 3.81 -14.61
N GLU A 64 1.11 4.60 -15.63
CA GLU A 64 1.63 4.41 -17.00
C GLU A 64 3.13 4.75 -17.09
N GLU A 65 3.57 5.77 -16.34
CA GLU A 65 4.97 6.25 -16.33
C GLU A 65 5.81 5.55 -15.24
N ALA A 66 5.19 4.81 -14.33
CA ALA A 66 5.85 4.24 -13.15
C ALA A 66 6.96 3.24 -13.50
N GLU A 67 6.76 2.43 -14.54
CA GLU A 67 7.75 1.49 -15.05
C GLU A 67 9.00 2.22 -15.55
N GLU A 68 8.83 3.18 -16.45
CA GLU A 68 9.93 3.98 -17.03
C GLU A 68 10.71 4.69 -15.93
N ARG A 69 10.01 5.31 -14.98
CA ARG A 69 10.63 5.99 -13.83
C ARG A 69 11.44 5.05 -12.96
N ALA A 70 10.94 3.84 -12.70
CA ALA A 70 11.64 2.84 -11.90
C ALA A 70 12.90 2.33 -12.64
N ILE A 71 12.81 2.10 -13.96
CA ILE A 71 13.94 1.67 -14.81
C ILE A 71 15.02 2.75 -14.86
N GLU A 72 14.66 4.00 -15.15
CA GLU A 72 15.62 5.13 -15.18
C GLU A 72 16.44 5.22 -13.90
N PHE A 73 15.77 5.13 -12.75
CA PHE A 73 16.43 5.23 -11.47
C PHE A 73 17.32 4.02 -11.16
N GLN A 74 16.87 2.82 -11.53
CA GLN A 74 17.63 1.59 -11.45
C GLN A 74 18.90 1.67 -12.32
N GLU A 75 18.78 2.07 -13.58
CA GLU A 75 19.90 2.21 -14.52
C GLU A 75 20.91 3.24 -14.03
N ALA A 76 20.45 4.39 -13.52
CA ALA A 76 21.32 5.40 -12.94
C ALA A 76 22.11 4.85 -11.74
N HIS A 77 21.49 4.01 -10.90
CA HIS A 77 22.17 3.37 -9.79
C HIS A 77 23.18 2.32 -10.27
N ILE A 78 22.77 1.43 -11.20
CA ILE A 78 23.61 0.37 -11.75
C ILE A 78 24.83 0.94 -12.46
N SER A 79 24.68 2.03 -13.24
CA SER A 79 25.78 2.69 -13.95
C SER A 79 26.85 3.23 -13.01
N ASN A 80 26.49 3.58 -11.78
CA ASN A 80 27.43 4.03 -10.76
C ASN A 80 28.04 2.89 -9.93
N ARG A 81 27.67 1.64 -10.20
CA ARG A 81 28.18 0.47 -9.50
C ARG A 81 29.64 0.23 -9.88
N SER A 82 30.49 0.01 -8.88
CA SER A 82 31.94 -0.11 -9.07
C SER A 82 32.40 -1.39 -9.81
N LYS A 83 31.54 -2.43 -9.85
CA LYS A 83 31.92 -3.76 -10.36
C LYS A 83 31.40 -4.07 -11.76
N THR A 84 30.16 -3.73 -12.06
CA THR A 84 29.53 -3.97 -13.38
C THR A 84 28.37 -3.02 -13.59
N ALA A 85 28.14 -2.57 -14.84
CA ALA A 85 26.99 -1.76 -15.24
C ALA A 85 25.82 -2.61 -15.80
N GLU A 86 25.76 -3.91 -15.47
CA GLU A 86 24.75 -4.83 -15.94
C GLU A 86 23.79 -5.22 -14.82
N ILE A 87 22.54 -5.56 -15.16
CA ILE A 87 21.55 -6.13 -14.21
C ILE A 87 22.13 -7.42 -13.63
N LYS A 88 22.11 -7.54 -12.31
CA LYS A 88 22.57 -8.71 -11.58
C LYS A 88 21.40 -9.53 -11.04
N SER A 89 21.63 -10.85 -11.02
CA SER A 89 20.79 -11.82 -10.33
C SER A 89 21.66 -12.73 -9.47
N SER A 90 21.33 -12.86 -8.22
CA SER A 90 22.08 -13.67 -7.26
C SER A 90 21.21 -14.76 -6.69
N LYS A 91 21.73 -16.00 -6.72
CA LYS A 91 21.09 -17.17 -6.13
C LYS A 91 21.62 -17.39 -4.73
N PHE A 92 20.72 -17.70 -3.80
CA PHE A 92 21.06 -18.00 -2.41
C PHE A 92 20.02 -18.95 -1.80
N GLU A 93 20.36 -19.58 -0.71
CA GLU A 93 19.43 -20.41 0.04
C GLU A 93 18.66 -19.56 1.06
N TYR A 94 17.33 -19.65 1.02
CA TYR A 94 16.47 -18.98 1.99
C TYR A 94 15.35 -19.93 2.43
N ASN A 95 15.21 -20.15 3.74
CA ASN A 95 14.24 -21.10 4.32
C ASN A 95 14.32 -22.51 3.70
N GLY A 96 15.51 -22.99 3.36
CA GLY A 96 15.74 -24.31 2.77
C GLY A 96 15.37 -24.43 1.29
N GLN A 97 15.19 -23.30 0.60
CA GLN A 97 14.87 -23.25 -0.84
C GLN A 97 15.85 -22.34 -1.57
N GLU A 98 16.27 -22.76 -2.77
CA GLU A 98 17.02 -21.88 -3.67
C GLU A 98 16.13 -20.70 -4.11
N THR A 99 16.55 -19.51 -3.76
CA THR A 99 15.87 -18.24 -4.05
C THR A 99 16.76 -17.36 -4.91
N THR A 100 16.18 -16.60 -5.82
CA THR A 100 16.91 -15.65 -6.65
C THR A 100 16.49 -14.24 -6.32
N LEU A 101 17.44 -13.35 -6.11
CA LEU A 101 17.21 -11.91 -5.96
C LEU A 101 17.89 -11.18 -7.13
N THR A 102 17.12 -10.34 -7.80
CA THR A 102 17.56 -9.59 -8.99
C THR A 102 17.43 -8.10 -8.74
N ASP A 103 18.28 -7.29 -9.37
CA ASP A 103 18.10 -5.83 -9.40
C ASP A 103 16.64 -5.48 -9.77
N GLY A 104 16.06 -4.49 -9.08
CA GLY A 104 14.66 -4.10 -9.22
C GLY A 104 13.66 -4.87 -8.35
N ASN A 105 14.08 -5.97 -7.71
CA ASN A 105 13.18 -6.71 -6.83
C ASN A 105 12.76 -5.89 -5.61
N ILE A 106 11.51 -6.09 -5.20
CA ILE A 106 10.97 -5.59 -3.94
C ILE A 106 11.43 -6.52 -2.81
N VAL A 107 12.01 -5.95 -1.76
CA VAL A 107 12.37 -6.69 -0.54
C VAL A 107 11.56 -6.27 0.68
N ILE A 108 10.84 -5.15 0.60
CA ILE A 108 9.92 -4.68 1.64
C ILE A 108 8.61 -4.22 0.99
N ALA A 109 7.49 -4.78 1.43
CA ALA A 109 6.16 -4.32 1.09
C ALA A 109 5.35 -4.09 2.37
N ALA A 110 4.87 -2.85 2.61
CA ALA A 110 4.28 -2.50 3.89
C ALA A 110 2.95 -1.75 3.75
N ILE A 111 1.90 -2.26 4.38
CA ILE A 111 0.67 -1.52 4.59
C ILE A 111 0.78 -0.80 5.94
N THR A 112 0.79 0.53 5.93
CA THR A 112 0.95 1.36 7.13
C THR A 112 -0.34 2.07 7.52
N SER A 113 -0.40 2.62 8.74
CA SER A 113 -1.60 3.22 9.31
C SER A 113 -2.08 4.49 8.60
N CYS A 114 -1.18 5.22 7.95
CA CYS A 114 -1.47 6.56 7.43
C CYS A 114 -2.63 6.61 6.45
N THR A 115 -2.83 5.57 5.65
CA THR A 115 -3.88 5.50 4.63
C THR A 115 -5.15 4.80 5.10
N ASN A 116 -5.10 3.99 6.16
CA ASN A 116 -6.23 3.16 6.59
C ASN A 116 -7.00 3.69 7.82
N THR A 117 -6.45 4.68 8.54
CA THR A 117 -7.03 5.18 9.79
C THR A 117 -8.37 5.87 9.57
N SER A 118 -8.53 6.64 8.50
CA SER A 118 -9.71 7.48 8.24
C SER A 118 -10.61 6.94 7.13
N ASN A 119 -10.14 6.00 6.34
CA ASN A 119 -10.89 5.46 5.20
C ASN A 119 -10.80 3.94 5.14
N PRO A 120 -11.83 3.22 5.64
CA PRO A 120 -11.84 1.76 5.61
C PRO A 120 -11.85 1.17 4.19
N SER A 121 -12.35 1.90 3.18
CA SER A 121 -12.48 1.39 1.81
C SER A 121 -11.15 0.95 1.20
N VAL A 122 -10.07 1.68 1.46
CA VAL A 122 -8.75 1.38 0.88
C VAL A 122 -8.14 0.11 1.44
N LEU A 123 -8.39 -0.19 2.72
CA LEU A 123 -7.88 -1.41 3.34
C LEU A 123 -8.78 -2.62 3.07
N ILE A 124 -10.09 -2.43 3.10
CA ILE A 124 -11.05 -3.47 2.65
C ILE A 124 -10.75 -3.85 1.20
N GLY A 125 -10.49 -2.86 0.34
CA GLY A 125 -10.04 -3.10 -1.03
C GLY A 125 -8.77 -3.94 -1.11
N ALA A 126 -7.76 -3.66 -0.26
CA ALA A 126 -6.54 -4.46 -0.20
C ALA A 126 -6.80 -5.91 0.26
N GLY A 127 -7.66 -6.10 1.27
CA GLY A 127 -8.08 -7.43 1.72
C GLY A 127 -8.86 -8.21 0.66
N LEU A 128 -9.76 -7.55 -0.06
CA LEU A 128 -10.50 -8.16 -1.18
C LEU A 128 -9.57 -8.53 -2.35
N LEU A 129 -8.59 -7.67 -2.66
CA LEU A 129 -7.57 -7.98 -3.67
C LEU A 129 -6.73 -9.19 -3.24
N ALA A 130 -6.28 -9.23 -1.99
CA ALA A 130 -5.54 -10.37 -1.43
C ALA A 130 -6.38 -11.67 -1.53
N LYS A 131 -7.67 -11.61 -1.18
CA LYS A 131 -8.60 -12.74 -1.31
C LYS A 131 -8.65 -13.25 -2.75
N LYS A 132 -8.94 -12.37 -3.71
CA LYS A 132 -9.01 -12.74 -5.13
C LYS A 132 -7.69 -13.31 -5.67
N ALA A 133 -6.55 -12.76 -5.22
CA ALA A 133 -5.24 -13.25 -5.59
C ALA A 133 -5.00 -14.68 -5.07
N ILE A 134 -5.27 -14.93 -3.79
CA ILE A 134 -5.17 -16.28 -3.19
C ILE A 134 -6.11 -17.27 -3.84
N GLU A 135 -7.36 -16.90 -4.12
CA GLU A 135 -8.33 -17.76 -4.82
C GLU A 135 -7.88 -18.14 -6.22
N LYS A 136 -7.01 -17.34 -6.85
CA LYS A 136 -6.36 -17.64 -8.14
C LYS A 136 -4.98 -18.32 -8.00
N GLY A 137 -4.56 -18.65 -6.78
CA GLY A 137 -3.28 -19.32 -6.51
C GLY A 137 -2.05 -18.42 -6.52
N LEU A 138 -2.23 -17.10 -6.49
CA LEU A 138 -1.12 -16.15 -6.45
C LEU A 138 -0.56 -16.03 -5.02
N MET A 139 0.76 -15.95 -4.90
CA MET A 139 1.49 -15.77 -3.65
C MET A 139 2.59 -14.72 -3.81
N THR A 140 2.97 -14.08 -2.71
CA THR A 140 4.16 -13.21 -2.67
C THR A 140 5.44 -14.04 -2.74
N GLN A 141 6.51 -13.45 -3.24
CA GLN A 141 7.82 -14.10 -3.25
C GLN A 141 8.39 -14.20 -1.82
N PRO A 142 9.08 -15.30 -1.46
CA PRO A 142 9.53 -15.55 -0.08
C PRO A 142 10.54 -14.52 0.44
N HIS A 143 11.30 -13.88 -0.45
CA HIS A 143 12.28 -12.86 -0.08
C HIS A 143 11.67 -11.48 0.25
N ILE A 144 10.36 -11.29 0.04
CA ILE A 144 9.70 -10.03 0.33
C ILE A 144 9.25 -9.99 1.78
N LYS A 145 9.80 -9.09 2.55
CA LYS A 145 9.33 -8.79 3.90
C LYS A 145 8.05 -7.97 3.83
N THR A 146 6.93 -8.65 3.93
CA THR A 146 5.60 -8.03 4.00
C THR A 146 5.25 -7.66 5.44
N SER A 147 4.45 -6.61 5.63
CA SER A 147 3.96 -6.21 6.95
C SER A 147 2.67 -5.41 6.88
N PHE A 148 1.85 -5.55 7.92
CA PHE A 148 0.65 -4.76 8.11
C PHE A 148 0.68 -4.06 9.46
N ALA A 149 0.45 -2.75 9.46
CA ALA A 149 0.33 -1.92 10.65
C ALA A 149 -0.99 -1.14 10.63
N PRO A 150 -2.05 -1.68 11.27
CA PRO A 150 -3.34 -0.98 11.36
C PRO A 150 -3.22 0.36 12.11
N GLY A 151 -4.09 1.32 11.76
CA GLY A 151 -4.14 2.60 12.46
C GLY A 151 -4.77 2.52 13.85
N SER A 152 -5.67 1.55 14.07
CA SER A 152 -6.36 1.35 15.34
C SER A 152 -6.93 -0.08 15.46
N LEU A 153 -7.43 -0.42 16.65
CA LEU A 153 -8.13 -1.69 16.88
C LEU A 153 -9.42 -1.83 16.05
N VAL A 154 -10.07 -0.72 15.69
CA VAL A 154 -11.23 -0.74 14.81
C VAL A 154 -10.90 -1.38 13.47
N VAL A 155 -9.73 -1.05 12.92
CA VAL A 155 -9.25 -1.64 11.66
C VAL A 155 -9.15 -3.16 11.78
N THR A 156 -8.53 -3.66 12.84
CA THR A 156 -8.42 -5.10 13.08
C THR A 156 -9.79 -5.76 13.26
N LYS A 157 -10.72 -5.08 13.96
CA LYS A 157 -12.07 -5.61 14.18
C LYS A 157 -12.83 -5.79 12.86
N TYR A 158 -12.89 -4.76 11.99
CA TYR A 158 -13.62 -4.91 10.73
C TYR A 158 -12.94 -5.87 9.76
N MET A 159 -11.61 -5.92 9.71
CA MET A 159 -10.89 -6.90 8.88
C MET A 159 -11.22 -8.34 9.29
N LYS A 160 -11.23 -8.62 10.60
CA LYS A 160 -11.63 -9.92 11.15
C LYS A 160 -13.11 -10.23 10.91
N ASN A 161 -14.01 -9.26 11.11
CA ASN A 161 -15.43 -9.43 10.88
C ASN A 161 -15.75 -9.80 9.42
N LEU A 162 -14.98 -9.25 8.48
CA LEU A 162 -15.06 -9.56 7.05
C LEU A 162 -14.28 -10.82 6.64
N GLY A 163 -13.48 -11.40 7.54
CA GLY A 163 -12.59 -12.52 7.24
C GLY A 163 -11.52 -12.19 6.20
N LEU A 164 -11.12 -10.91 6.10
CA LEU A 164 -10.13 -10.45 5.12
C LEU A 164 -8.71 -10.48 5.66
N ASP A 165 -8.53 -10.46 6.98
CA ASP A 165 -7.22 -10.54 7.64
C ASP A 165 -6.48 -11.82 7.28
N GLN A 166 -7.16 -12.97 7.24
CA GLN A 166 -6.55 -14.25 6.87
C GLN A 166 -5.90 -14.24 5.46
N TYR A 167 -6.48 -13.55 4.49
CA TYR A 167 -5.92 -13.47 3.13
C TYR A 167 -4.68 -12.57 3.08
N LEU A 168 -4.67 -11.49 3.86
CA LEU A 168 -3.46 -10.68 4.04
C LEU A 168 -2.37 -11.48 4.75
N ASP A 169 -2.73 -12.25 5.79
CA ASP A 169 -1.79 -13.13 6.50
C ASP A 169 -1.20 -14.21 5.59
N MET A 170 -2.01 -14.81 4.70
CA MET A 170 -1.53 -15.78 3.71
C MET A 170 -0.51 -15.20 2.73
N LEU A 171 -0.62 -13.90 2.40
CA LEU A 171 0.39 -13.16 1.63
C LEU A 171 1.54 -12.61 2.51
N GLY A 172 1.58 -12.97 3.79
CA GLY A 172 2.61 -12.56 4.74
C GLY A 172 2.42 -11.16 5.33
N PHE A 173 1.35 -10.44 4.99
CA PHE A 173 1.02 -9.15 5.60
C PHE A 173 0.45 -9.29 7.01
N HIS A 174 1.25 -9.89 7.91
CA HIS A 174 0.88 -10.05 9.30
C HIS A 174 0.85 -8.71 10.04
N THR A 175 -0.03 -8.59 11.03
CA THR A 175 -0.05 -7.43 11.91
C THR A 175 1.21 -7.41 12.78
N VAL A 176 2.10 -6.45 12.52
CA VAL A 176 3.39 -6.28 13.23
C VAL A 176 3.35 -5.24 14.35
N GLY A 177 2.28 -4.46 14.41
CA GLY A 177 2.08 -3.39 15.38
C GLY A 177 0.99 -2.43 14.92
N TYR A 178 0.74 -1.38 15.69
CA TYR A 178 -0.22 -0.33 15.34
C TYR A 178 0.50 1.00 15.13
N GLY A 179 0.15 1.71 14.07
CA GLY A 179 0.71 3.02 13.77
C GLY A 179 1.63 3.06 12.54
N CYS A 180 2.54 4.03 12.52
CA CYS A 180 3.31 4.39 11.33
C CYS A 180 4.57 3.54 11.08
N THR A 181 4.75 2.41 11.67
CA THR A 181 5.90 1.48 11.61
C THR A 181 6.94 1.77 10.50
N THR A 182 6.82 1.16 9.32
CA THR A 182 7.75 1.29 8.18
C THR A 182 7.90 2.74 7.69
N CYS A 183 6.80 3.51 7.65
CA CYS A 183 6.80 4.90 7.18
C CYS A 183 7.68 5.84 8.01
N ILE A 184 7.95 5.50 9.28
CA ILE A 184 8.83 6.27 10.18
C ILE A 184 10.20 5.63 10.40
N GLY A 185 10.56 4.62 9.59
CA GLY A 185 11.87 3.97 9.67
C GLY A 185 11.92 2.77 10.61
N ASN A 186 10.78 2.21 11.01
CA ASN A 186 10.68 1.02 11.86
C ASN A 186 10.36 -0.25 11.05
N SER A 187 10.97 -0.42 9.89
CA SER A 187 10.82 -1.65 9.08
C SER A 187 11.47 -2.87 9.74
N GLY A 188 12.39 -2.63 10.67
CA GLY A 188 13.25 -3.67 11.23
C GLY A 188 14.26 -4.24 10.22
N PRO A 189 15.17 -5.12 10.63
CA PRO A 189 16.17 -5.69 9.74
C PRO A 189 15.54 -6.61 8.69
N LEU A 190 16.17 -6.74 7.54
CA LEU A 190 15.91 -7.83 6.60
C LEU A 190 16.43 -9.16 7.21
N PRO A 191 15.92 -10.33 6.76
CA PRO A 191 16.54 -11.61 7.02
C PRO A 191 18.02 -11.57 6.66
N ILE A 192 18.86 -12.26 7.45
CA ILE A 192 20.31 -12.13 7.33
C ILE A 192 20.82 -12.59 5.96
N GLU A 193 20.21 -13.61 5.39
CA GLU A 193 20.57 -14.16 4.08
C GLU A 193 20.28 -13.15 2.96
N ILE A 194 19.16 -12.43 3.09
CA ILE A 194 18.76 -11.38 2.12
C ILE A 194 19.66 -10.15 2.29
N ASP A 195 19.93 -9.73 3.53
CA ASP A 195 20.85 -8.60 3.81
C ASP A 195 22.24 -8.89 3.24
N GLN A 196 22.77 -10.11 3.45
CA GLN A 196 24.08 -10.50 2.95
C GLN A 196 24.16 -10.47 1.43
N VAL A 197 23.25 -11.12 0.72
CA VAL A 197 23.29 -11.17 -0.74
C VAL A 197 23.16 -9.77 -1.37
N ILE A 198 22.37 -8.89 -0.79
CA ILE A 198 22.24 -7.50 -1.26
C ILE A 198 23.58 -6.76 -1.13
N ARG A 199 24.30 -6.94 0.00
CA ARG A 199 25.57 -6.27 0.25
C ARG A 199 26.72 -6.85 -0.57
N ASP A 200 26.83 -8.18 -0.65
CA ASP A 200 27.94 -8.87 -1.31
C ASP A 200 27.92 -8.63 -2.81
N ASP A 201 26.75 -8.57 -3.41
CA ASP A 201 26.57 -8.38 -4.84
C ASP A 201 26.19 -6.93 -5.22
N ASP A 202 26.03 -6.04 -4.22
CA ASP A 202 25.62 -4.64 -4.40
C ASP A 202 24.37 -4.53 -5.27
N LEU A 203 23.31 -5.30 -4.88
CA LEU A 203 22.07 -5.34 -5.61
C LEU A 203 21.23 -4.07 -5.39
N TYR A 204 20.61 -3.58 -6.47
CA TYR A 204 19.58 -2.57 -6.39
C TYR A 204 18.25 -3.19 -6.03
N VAL A 205 17.79 -2.97 -4.80
CA VAL A 205 16.50 -3.47 -4.31
C VAL A 205 15.59 -2.32 -3.89
N THR A 206 14.29 -2.58 -3.93
CA THR A 206 13.26 -1.57 -3.74
C THR A 206 12.32 -1.89 -2.59
N SER A 207 11.53 -0.91 -2.21
CA SER A 207 10.41 -1.07 -1.28
C SER A 207 9.15 -0.38 -1.82
N ILE A 208 7.99 -0.88 -1.41
CA ILE A 208 6.70 -0.26 -1.66
C ILE A 208 5.88 -0.20 -0.37
N LEU A 209 5.28 0.95 -0.07
CA LEU A 209 4.54 1.13 1.17
C LEU A 209 3.36 2.09 1.02
N SER A 210 2.30 1.85 1.79
CA SER A 210 1.12 2.73 1.84
C SER A 210 1.29 3.82 2.90
N GLY A 211 2.43 4.50 2.88
CA GLY A 211 2.77 5.56 3.81
C GLY A 211 2.70 6.95 3.18
N ASN A 212 3.30 7.92 3.87
CA ASN A 212 3.43 9.29 3.38
C ASN A 212 4.89 9.78 3.36
N ARG A 213 5.85 8.89 3.58
CA ARG A 213 7.29 9.19 3.57
C ARG A 213 8.06 7.99 3.04
N ASN A 214 8.90 8.25 2.04
CA ASN A 214 9.75 7.24 1.38
C ASN A 214 11.19 7.72 1.16
N PHE A 215 11.65 8.67 1.98
CA PHE A 215 12.99 9.22 1.86
C PHE A 215 14.06 8.13 1.87
N ALA A 216 15.08 8.31 1.04
CA ALA A 216 16.22 7.39 0.93
C ALA A 216 16.86 7.10 2.31
N GLY A 217 17.11 5.82 2.59
CA GLY A 217 17.65 5.35 3.86
C GLY A 217 16.67 5.37 5.03
N ARG A 218 15.47 5.96 4.88
CA ARG A 218 14.47 6.00 5.97
C ARG A 218 13.66 4.71 6.07
N VAL A 219 13.25 4.13 4.95
CA VAL A 219 12.50 2.87 4.95
C VAL A 219 13.39 1.74 5.41
N HIS A 220 14.52 1.57 4.72
CA HIS A 220 15.57 0.64 5.08
C HIS A 220 16.89 1.06 4.43
N GLN A 221 18.03 0.78 5.10
CA GLN A 221 19.35 1.20 4.60
C GLN A 221 19.73 0.59 3.25
N LEU A 222 19.23 -0.60 2.95
CA LEU A 222 19.54 -1.32 1.71
C LEU A 222 18.58 -1.02 0.55
N THR A 223 17.37 -0.54 0.82
CA THR A 223 16.44 -0.18 -0.25
C THR A 223 16.84 1.14 -0.90
N ARG A 224 17.11 1.10 -2.19
CA ARG A 224 17.56 2.26 -2.97
C ARG A 224 16.42 3.04 -3.58
N GLY A 225 15.42 2.35 -4.14
CA GLY A 225 14.17 2.93 -4.60
C GLY A 225 13.03 2.63 -3.62
N ASN A 226 12.32 3.67 -3.18
CA ASN A 226 11.23 3.53 -2.22
C ASN A 226 9.98 4.19 -2.77
N PHE A 227 8.90 3.44 -2.94
CA PHE A 227 7.68 3.92 -3.58
C PHE A 227 6.51 3.97 -2.60
N LEU A 228 5.71 5.05 -2.69
CA LEU A 228 4.44 5.18 -2.00
C LEU A 228 3.30 4.80 -2.93
N ALA A 229 2.38 3.99 -2.43
CA ALA A 229 1.21 3.53 -3.19
C ALA A 229 0.00 3.33 -2.28
N SER A 230 -1.19 3.17 -2.84
CA SER A 230 -2.36 2.76 -2.06
C SER A 230 -2.17 1.35 -1.49
N PRO A 231 -2.87 0.96 -0.40
CA PRO A 231 -2.79 -0.39 0.14
C PRO A 231 -3.05 -1.49 -0.89
N MET A 232 -4.00 -1.29 -1.81
CA MET A 232 -4.28 -2.23 -2.90
C MET A 232 -3.07 -2.38 -3.85
N LEU A 233 -2.44 -1.28 -4.23
CA LEU A 233 -1.25 -1.31 -5.08
C LEU A 233 -0.04 -1.91 -4.35
N VAL A 234 0.10 -1.70 -3.03
CA VAL A 234 1.15 -2.37 -2.24
C VAL A 234 1.01 -3.88 -2.34
N VAL A 235 -0.21 -4.42 -2.19
CA VAL A 235 -0.46 -5.87 -2.36
C VAL A 235 -0.16 -6.32 -3.80
N ALA A 236 -0.61 -5.57 -4.80
CA ALA A 236 -0.38 -5.90 -6.21
C ALA A 236 1.12 -5.95 -6.55
N TYR A 237 1.89 -4.93 -6.16
CA TYR A 237 3.33 -4.89 -6.38
C TYR A 237 4.09 -5.98 -5.58
N ALA A 238 3.61 -6.32 -4.38
CA ALA A 238 4.18 -7.43 -3.61
C ALA A 238 3.96 -8.78 -4.31
N LEU A 239 2.81 -8.98 -4.97
CA LEU A 239 2.54 -10.16 -5.79
C LEU A 239 3.44 -10.20 -7.04
N ALA A 240 3.66 -9.06 -7.69
CA ALA A 240 4.54 -8.93 -8.85
C ALA A 240 6.04 -9.08 -8.48
N GLY A 241 6.42 -8.67 -7.26
CA GLY A 241 7.79 -8.76 -6.74
C GLY A 241 8.78 -7.74 -7.29
N ARG A 242 8.36 -6.82 -8.17
CA ARG A 242 9.21 -5.85 -8.87
C ARG A 242 8.52 -4.50 -9.00
N THR A 243 9.32 -3.42 -9.08
CA THR A 243 8.80 -2.06 -9.33
C THR A 243 9.01 -1.58 -10.77
N ASP A 244 9.94 -2.19 -11.51
CA ASP A 244 10.31 -1.89 -12.89
C ASP A 244 9.44 -2.64 -13.92
N ILE A 245 8.13 -2.58 -13.72
CA ILE A 245 7.11 -3.26 -14.55
C ILE A 245 5.90 -2.36 -14.76
N ASN A 246 5.22 -2.54 -15.87
CA ASN A 246 3.89 -1.99 -16.07
C ASN A 246 2.86 -2.83 -15.30
N ILE A 247 2.49 -2.42 -14.10
CA ILE A 247 1.62 -3.19 -13.21
C ILE A 247 0.23 -3.46 -13.80
N THR A 248 -0.25 -2.61 -14.72
CA THR A 248 -1.58 -2.75 -15.34
C THR A 248 -1.62 -3.86 -16.40
N ASN A 249 -0.48 -4.10 -17.05
CA ASN A 249 -0.31 -5.10 -18.11
C ASN A 249 0.46 -6.34 -17.64
N HIS A 250 0.98 -6.32 -16.41
CA HIS A 250 1.77 -7.42 -15.86
C HIS A 250 0.95 -8.70 -15.75
N VAL A 251 1.56 -9.84 -16.11
CA VAL A 251 1.01 -11.17 -15.91
C VAL A 251 1.48 -11.69 -14.55
N PHE A 252 0.58 -11.75 -13.57
CA PHE A 252 0.88 -12.21 -12.21
C PHE A 252 1.06 -13.73 -12.11
N GLY A 253 0.49 -14.46 -13.05
CA GLY A 253 0.52 -15.91 -13.10
C GLY A 253 -0.47 -16.46 -14.11
N ILE A 254 -0.65 -17.77 -14.09
CA ILE A 254 -1.59 -18.49 -14.95
C ILE A 254 -2.56 -19.24 -14.04
N ASP A 255 -3.85 -19.12 -14.30
CA ASP A 255 -4.89 -19.82 -13.53
C ASP A 255 -5.01 -21.30 -13.92
N GLN A 256 -5.92 -22.03 -13.26
CA GLN A 256 -6.16 -23.46 -13.51
C GLN A 256 -6.71 -23.75 -14.91
N ASP A 257 -7.25 -22.74 -15.59
CA ASP A 257 -7.77 -22.82 -16.97
C ASP A 257 -6.72 -22.36 -18.01
N GLU A 258 -5.44 -22.27 -17.62
CA GLU A 258 -4.32 -21.78 -18.46
C GLU A 258 -4.48 -20.33 -18.96
N LYS A 259 -5.25 -19.51 -18.25
CA LYS A 259 -5.41 -18.07 -18.57
C LYS A 259 -4.48 -17.21 -17.77
N GLU A 260 -3.92 -16.19 -18.41
CA GLU A 260 -3.11 -15.18 -17.75
C GLU A 260 -3.95 -14.38 -16.76
N ILE A 261 -3.38 -14.17 -15.57
CA ILE A 261 -3.98 -13.36 -14.51
C ILE A 261 -3.35 -11.97 -14.55
N HIS A 262 -4.16 -10.96 -14.78
CA HIS A 262 -3.77 -9.54 -14.80
C HIS A 262 -4.36 -8.80 -13.59
N LEU A 263 -3.92 -7.55 -13.37
CA LEU A 263 -4.41 -6.70 -12.28
C LEU A 263 -5.93 -6.58 -12.26
N LYS A 264 -6.57 -6.42 -13.44
CA LYS A 264 -8.03 -6.31 -13.58
C LYS A 264 -8.80 -7.53 -13.07
N ASP A 265 -8.17 -8.71 -13.06
CA ASP A 265 -8.82 -9.98 -12.68
C ASP A 265 -8.86 -10.17 -11.15
N ILE A 266 -8.00 -9.45 -10.43
CA ILE A 266 -7.91 -9.45 -8.97
C ILE A 266 -8.33 -8.13 -8.33
N TRP A 267 -8.53 -7.05 -9.12
CA TRP A 267 -8.93 -5.75 -8.60
C TRP A 267 -10.39 -5.76 -8.16
N PRO A 268 -10.71 -5.38 -6.90
CA PRO A 268 -12.09 -5.35 -6.43
C PRO A 268 -12.86 -4.19 -7.06
N SER A 269 -14.12 -4.42 -7.40
CA SER A 269 -15.02 -3.37 -7.86
C SER A 269 -15.44 -2.46 -6.70
N GLN A 270 -15.86 -1.22 -7.01
CA GLN A 270 -16.39 -0.30 -6.02
C GLN A 270 -17.60 -0.87 -5.28
N LYS A 271 -18.43 -1.64 -5.98
CA LYS A 271 -19.58 -2.31 -5.38
C LYS A 271 -19.16 -3.33 -4.32
N GLU A 272 -18.18 -4.19 -4.62
CA GLU A 272 -17.67 -5.17 -3.64
C GLU A 272 -17.13 -4.47 -2.38
N ILE A 273 -16.41 -3.35 -2.55
CA ILE A 273 -15.89 -2.57 -1.42
C ILE A 273 -17.03 -1.97 -0.60
N LEU A 274 -18.04 -1.37 -1.23
CA LEU A 274 -19.20 -0.79 -0.55
C LEU A 274 -20.04 -1.84 0.18
N ASP A 275 -20.29 -2.97 -0.46
CA ASP A 275 -21.02 -4.09 0.16
C ASP A 275 -20.28 -4.62 1.39
N ALA A 276 -18.94 -4.72 1.33
CA ALA A 276 -18.11 -5.11 2.46
C ALA A 276 -18.12 -4.06 3.58
N ILE A 277 -18.06 -2.76 3.28
CA ILE A 277 -18.20 -1.70 4.27
C ILE A 277 -19.54 -1.80 5.00
N ASN A 278 -20.63 -1.92 4.25
CA ASN A 278 -21.98 -1.97 4.81
C ASN A 278 -22.23 -3.20 5.68
N SER A 279 -21.60 -4.33 5.37
CA SER A 279 -21.73 -5.58 6.14
C SER A 279 -20.70 -5.71 7.27
N GLY A 280 -19.53 -5.07 7.12
CA GLY A 280 -18.39 -5.28 8.00
C GLY A 280 -18.23 -4.27 9.12
N LEU A 281 -18.74 -3.04 8.97
CA LEU A 281 -18.61 -1.99 9.96
C LEU A 281 -19.89 -1.82 10.78
N ASN A 282 -19.72 -1.62 12.08
CA ASN A 282 -20.83 -1.25 12.97
C ASN A 282 -20.32 -0.33 14.11
N PRO A 283 -21.23 0.44 14.76
CA PRO A 283 -20.87 1.37 15.83
C PRO A 283 -20.18 0.75 17.04
N GLU A 284 -20.41 -0.53 17.32
CA GLU A 284 -19.82 -1.24 18.47
C GLU A 284 -18.31 -1.50 18.33
N MET A 285 -17.75 -1.23 17.17
CA MET A 285 -16.31 -1.38 16.89
C MET A 285 -15.48 -0.19 17.40
N TYR A 286 -16.15 0.95 17.68
CA TYR A 286 -15.52 2.22 18.09
C TYR A 286 -15.59 2.49 19.63
#